data_35cb8aa4623617b5d1cd16eca9731e45
#
_entry.id   35cb8aa4623617b5d1cd16eca9731e45
#
_cell.length_a   1.000
_cell.length_b   1.000
_cell.length_c   1.000
_cell.angle_alpha   90.00
_cell.angle_beta   90.00
_cell.angle_gamma   90.00
#
_symmetry.space_group_name_H-M   'P 1'
#
loop_
_entity.id
_entity.type
_entity.pdbx_description
1 polymer ?
#
loop_
_entity_poly.entity_id
_entity_poly.type
_entity_poly.pdbx_seq_one_letter_code
_entity_poly.pdbx_strand_id
1 'polypeptide(L)'
;MKVTNHGMKDRKLHQEGCPQKEVAEQPRYVEASAHVRIAEHNDIIASLPADSLLKQILSRDNLNGAYKKVKSNRGTGGVDRMSVDELLPYLREHRLDLLQQIQNGKYKPQPVRRVEIPKEEKGKFRKLGPPTVVDRMIPQAITQVLVPIYEPQFSDSSFGFRPKRGA
;
A
#
# COMPACT_ATOMS: atom_id res chain seq x y z
N MET A 1 7.39 -5.06 -75.35
CA MET A 1 8.18 -5.00 -74.10
C MET A 1 7.56 -5.97 -73.13
N LYS A 2 8.36 -6.92 -72.61
CA LYS A 2 7.92 -8.09 -71.89
C LYS A 2 7.66 -7.72 -70.37
N VAL A 3 6.48 -8.04 -69.86
CA VAL A 3 6.17 -7.98 -68.43
C VAL A 3 6.34 -9.39 -67.87
N THR A 4 7.28 -9.57 -66.97
CA THR A 4 7.56 -10.84 -66.32
C THR A 4 6.73 -10.93 -65.02
N ASN A 5 5.86 -11.92 -64.99
CA ASN A 5 5.04 -12.31 -63.87
C ASN A 5 5.89 -13.18 -62.90
N HIS A 6 6.06 -12.77 -61.62
CA HIS A 6 6.71 -13.56 -60.58
C HIS A 6 5.68 -14.16 -59.63
N GLY A 7 5.68 -15.48 -59.64
CA GLY A 7 4.72 -16.34 -58.96
C GLY A 7 4.75 -16.23 -57.45
N MET A 8 3.58 -16.21 -56.89
CA MET A 8 3.28 -16.39 -55.48
C MET A 8 3.47 -17.88 -55.11
N LYS A 9 4.40 -18.17 -54.21
CA LYS A 9 4.55 -19.50 -53.60
C LYS A 9 3.63 -19.59 -52.40
N ASP A 10 2.64 -20.46 -52.50
CA ASP A 10 1.80 -20.91 -51.35
C ASP A 10 2.65 -21.57 -50.31
N ARG A 11 2.71 -20.98 -49.12
CA ARG A 11 3.23 -21.64 -47.90
C ARG A 11 2.08 -22.39 -47.23
N LYS A 12 2.09 -23.70 -47.32
CA LYS A 12 1.27 -24.60 -46.50
C LYS A 12 1.68 -24.41 -45.05
N LEU A 13 0.75 -23.95 -44.22
CA LEU A 13 0.86 -24.00 -42.74
C LEU A 13 0.70 -25.46 -42.30
N HIS A 14 1.78 -26.05 -41.82
CA HIS A 14 1.73 -27.24 -41.01
C HIS A 14 1.16 -26.86 -39.63
N GLN A 15 -0.05 -27.34 -39.34
CA GLN A 15 -0.57 -27.39 -37.97
C GLN A 15 0.12 -28.56 -37.25
N GLU A 16 1.19 -28.26 -36.53
CA GLU A 16 1.70 -29.19 -35.51
C GLU A 16 0.86 -29.02 -34.26
N GLY A 17 0.20 -30.12 -33.86
CA GLY A 17 -0.62 -30.20 -32.66
C GLY A 17 0.21 -29.92 -31.42
N CYS A 18 -0.24 -28.97 -30.62
CA CYS A 18 0.30 -28.69 -29.30
C CYS A 18 0.06 -29.91 -28.40
N PRO A 19 1.08 -30.52 -27.78
CA PRO A 19 0.87 -31.61 -26.83
C PRO A 19 0.10 -31.06 -25.62
N GLN A 20 -1.05 -31.66 -25.33
CA GLN A 20 -1.81 -31.42 -24.09
C GLN A 20 -0.87 -31.78 -22.91
N LYS A 21 -0.37 -30.76 -22.21
CA LYS A 21 0.30 -30.95 -20.92
C LYS A 21 -0.74 -31.47 -19.95
N GLU A 22 -0.51 -32.67 -19.43
CA GLU A 22 -1.20 -33.18 -18.26
C GLU A 22 -1.28 -32.08 -17.20
N VAL A 23 -2.52 -31.82 -16.75
CA VAL A 23 -2.79 -30.92 -15.64
C VAL A 23 -2.22 -31.62 -14.40
N ALA A 24 -1.03 -31.21 -13.98
CA ALA A 24 -0.48 -31.64 -12.71
C ALA A 24 -1.49 -31.26 -11.61
N GLU A 25 -1.91 -32.25 -10.84
CA GLU A 25 -2.76 -32.05 -9.66
C GLU A 25 -2.16 -30.95 -8.79
N GLN A 26 -2.93 -29.88 -8.61
CA GLN A 26 -2.52 -28.80 -7.71
C GLN A 26 -2.34 -29.40 -6.30
N PRO A 27 -1.24 -29.13 -5.63
CA PRO A 27 -1.03 -29.61 -4.27
C PRO A 27 -2.19 -29.10 -3.41
N ARG A 28 -2.92 -30.01 -2.76
CA ARG A 28 -3.97 -29.70 -1.80
C ARG A 28 -3.39 -28.75 -0.76
N TYR A 29 -3.87 -27.53 -0.79
CA TYR A 29 -3.52 -26.50 0.18
C TYR A 29 -3.81 -27.05 1.58
N VAL A 30 -2.77 -27.11 2.42
CA VAL A 30 -2.91 -27.54 3.81
C VAL A 30 -3.48 -26.34 4.58
N GLU A 31 -4.80 -26.16 4.51
CA GLU A 31 -5.53 -25.07 5.19
C GLU A 31 -5.41 -25.12 6.72
N ALA A 32 -5.09 -26.28 7.30
CA ALA A 32 -5.17 -26.49 8.74
C ALA A 32 -4.12 -25.71 9.56
N SER A 33 -2.93 -25.40 9.01
CA SER A 33 -1.86 -24.74 9.80
C SER A 33 -1.95 -23.21 9.82
N ALA A 34 -2.62 -22.59 8.84
CA ALA A 34 -2.76 -21.14 8.77
C ALA A 34 -3.82 -20.62 9.76
N HIS A 35 -4.93 -21.34 9.92
CA HIS A 35 -6.00 -20.96 10.85
C HIS A 35 -5.58 -21.00 12.32
N VAL A 36 -4.76 -21.99 12.69
CA VAL A 36 -4.25 -22.11 14.09
C VAL A 36 -3.33 -20.93 14.44
N ARG A 37 -2.44 -20.54 13.54
CA ARG A 37 -1.53 -19.39 13.78
C ARG A 37 -2.26 -18.06 13.86
N ILE A 38 -3.34 -17.88 13.11
CA ILE A 38 -4.17 -16.67 13.14
C ILE A 38 -4.95 -16.59 14.46
N ALA A 39 -5.46 -17.72 14.96
CA ALA A 39 -6.19 -17.77 16.22
C ALA A 39 -5.27 -17.44 17.43
N GLU A 40 -4.10 -18.07 17.52
CA GLU A 40 -3.13 -17.82 18.61
C GLU A 40 -2.62 -16.38 18.66
N HIS A 41 -2.52 -15.70 17.49
CA HIS A 41 -2.08 -14.30 17.42
C HIS A 41 -3.20 -13.29 17.65
N ASN A 42 -4.43 -13.62 17.30
CA ASN A 42 -5.58 -12.80 17.66
C ASN A 42 -5.73 -12.69 19.19
N ASP A 43 -5.37 -13.74 19.92
CA ASP A 43 -5.36 -13.72 21.38
C ASP A 43 -4.28 -12.78 21.94
N ILE A 44 -3.11 -12.68 21.29
CA ILE A 44 -2.05 -11.73 21.67
C ILE A 44 -2.47 -10.29 21.42
N ILE A 45 -3.13 -10.02 20.29
CA ILE A 45 -3.60 -8.67 19.94
C ILE A 45 -4.80 -8.28 20.79
N ALA A 46 -5.72 -9.23 21.05
CA ALA A 46 -6.85 -9.02 21.95
C ALA A 46 -6.40 -8.81 23.41
N SER A 47 -5.21 -9.32 23.78
CA SER A 47 -4.62 -9.12 25.11
C SER A 47 -3.88 -7.79 25.26
N LEU A 48 -3.53 -7.09 24.15
CA LEU A 48 -2.94 -5.77 24.22
C LEU A 48 -4.04 -4.74 24.50
N PRO A 49 -4.00 -4.01 25.63
CA PRO A 49 -4.97 -2.96 25.88
C PRO A 49 -4.95 -1.95 24.73
N ALA A 50 -6.09 -1.65 24.13
CA ALA A 50 -6.20 -0.68 23.04
C ALA A 50 -5.54 0.66 23.40
N ASP A 51 -5.62 1.06 24.66
CA ASP A 51 -4.93 2.23 25.21
C ASP A 51 -3.42 2.13 25.12
N SER A 52 -2.84 0.93 25.20
CA SER A 52 -1.39 0.73 25.08
C SER A 52 -0.92 0.95 23.63
N LEU A 53 -1.65 0.42 22.65
CA LEU A 53 -1.34 0.63 21.22
C LEU A 53 -1.49 2.11 20.83
N LEU A 54 -2.56 2.75 21.26
CA LEU A 54 -2.77 4.17 20.99
C LEU A 54 -1.66 5.02 21.61
N LYS A 55 -1.24 4.73 22.85
CA LYS A 55 -0.10 5.41 23.50
C LYS A 55 1.19 5.23 22.71
N GLN A 56 1.47 4.01 22.21
CA GLN A 56 2.63 3.75 21.38
C GLN A 56 2.58 4.53 20.07
N ILE A 57 1.44 4.53 19.37
CA ILE A 57 1.23 5.26 18.11
C ILE A 57 1.46 6.77 18.32
N LEU A 58 0.94 7.32 19.41
CA LEU A 58 1.04 8.75 19.74
C LEU A 58 2.32 9.11 20.50
N SER A 59 3.20 8.16 20.76
CA SER A 59 4.48 8.44 21.41
C SER A 59 5.31 9.43 20.59
N ARG A 60 6.09 10.26 21.30
CA ARG A 60 6.93 11.29 20.69
C ARG A 60 7.90 10.71 19.66
N ASP A 61 8.52 9.59 19.99
CA ASP A 61 9.54 8.98 19.14
C ASP A 61 8.93 8.41 17.86
N ASN A 62 7.76 7.75 17.98
CA ASN A 62 7.03 7.23 16.83
C ASN A 62 6.52 8.35 15.91
N LEU A 63 5.96 9.42 16.47
CA LEU A 63 5.52 10.58 15.68
C LEU A 63 6.69 11.29 14.99
N ASN A 64 7.84 11.40 15.65
CA ASN A 64 9.05 11.94 15.02
C ASN A 64 9.55 11.04 13.88
N GLY A 65 9.46 9.72 14.04
CA GLY A 65 9.75 8.75 12.97
C GLY A 65 8.82 8.95 11.77
N ALA A 66 7.51 9.04 12.04
CA ALA A 66 6.50 9.26 11.01
C ALA A 66 6.72 10.58 10.26
N TYR A 67 7.00 11.68 10.99
CA TYR A 67 7.35 12.96 10.39
C TYR A 67 8.56 12.84 9.46
N LYS A 68 9.67 12.23 9.92
CA LYS A 68 10.88 12.04 9.12
C LYS A 68 10.59 11.25 7.85
N LYS A 69 9.76 10.20 7.94
CA LYS A 69 9.38 9.37 6.79
C LYS A 69 8.52 10.13 5.79
N VAL A 70 7.53 10.88 6.25
CA VAL A 70 6.69 11.74 5.39
C VAL A 70 7.52 12.82 4.73
N LYS A 71 8.46 13.44 5.46
CA LYS A 71 9.38 14.45 4.93
C LYS A 71 10.29 13.87 3.84
N SER A 72 10.84 12.69 4.03
CA SER A 72 11.71 12.03 3.04
C SER A 72 11.00 11.70 1.74
N ASN A 73 9.70 11.41 1.80
CA ASN A 73 8.89 11.05 0.64
C ASN A 73 8.53 12.24 -0.26
N ARG A 74 8.75 13.48 0.16
CA ARG A 74 8.57 14.73 -0.62
C ARG A 74 7.26 14.79 -1.43
N GLY A 75 6.17 14.25 -0.93
CA GLY A 75 4.89 14.22 -1.64
C GLY A 75 4.25 15.62 -1.75
N THR A 76 3.38 15.80 -2.74
CA THR A 76 2.65 17.05 -2.97
C THR A 76 1.67 17.35 -1.83
N GLY A 77 1.33 18.63 -1.61
CA GLY A 77 0.29 19.04 -0.66
C GLY A 77 -1.09 18.46 -0.98
N GLY A 78 -1.91 18.31 0.06
CA GLY A 78 -3.29 17.88 -0.06
C GLY A 78 -4.23 18.98 -0.56
N VAL A 79 -5.48 18.97 -0.08
CA VAL A 79 -6.48 20.00 -0.37
C VAL A 79 -6.10 21.36 0.26
N ASP A 80 -5.40 21.33 1.39
CA ASP A 80 -4.86 22.48 2.11
C ASP A 80 -3.63 23.12 1.44
N ARG A 81 -3.07 22.46 0.41
CA ARG A 81 -1.84 22.85 -0.29
C ARG A 81 -0.61 22.98 0.60
N MET A 82 -0.68 22.55 1.86
CA MET A 82 0.44 22.55 2.78
C MET A 82 1.60 21.71 2.23
N SER A 83 2.78 22.27 2.20
CA SER A 83 4.01 21.57 1.83
C SER A 83 4.52 20.72 2.98
N VAL A 84 5.40 19.77 2.68
CA VAL A 84 6.01 18.92 3.70
C VAL A 84 6.93 19.73 4.64
N ASP A 85 7.49 20.82 4.18
CA ASP A 85 8.37 21.69 5.00
C ASP A 85 7.57 22.53 5.99
N GLU A 86 6.33 22.87 5.69
CA GLU A 86 5.40 23.58 6.57
C GLU A 86 4.81 22.68 7.67
N LEU A 87 4.93 21.35 7.54
CA LEU A 87 4.40 20.42 8.54
C LEU A 87 5.02 20.64 9.93
N LEU A 88 6.32 20.92 10.03
CA LEU A 88 6.98 21.10 11.32
C LEU A 88 6.52 22.36 12.06
N PRO A 89 6.46 23.54 11.44
CA PRO A 89 5.86 24.72 12.04
C PRO A 89 4.41 24.47 12.51
N TYR A 90 3.59 23.87 11.64
CA TYR A 90 2.22 23.53 11.97
C TYR A 90 2.11 22.61 13.19
N LEU A 91 2.91 21.56 13.28
CA LEU A 91 2.89 20.64 14.41
C LEU A 91 3.39 21.29 15.72
N ARG A 92 4.27 22.27 15.64
CA ARG A 92 4.69 23.01 16.85
C ARG A 92 3.54 23.77 17.51
N GLU A 93 2.63 24.27 16.70
CA GLU A 93 1.49 25.06 17.13
C GLU A 93 0.28 24.19 17.51
N HIS A 94 -0.04 23.20 16.65
CA HIS A 94 -1.30 22.46 16.75
C HIS A 94 -1.17 21.04 17.30
N ARG A 95 0.04 20.61 17.72
CA ARG A 95 0.29 19.22 18.13
C ARG A 95 -0.62 18.78 19.27
N LEU A 96 -0.82 19.62 20.28
CA LEU A 96 -1.60 19.23 21.46
C LEU A 96 -3.07 19.01 21.09
N ASP A 97 -3.64 19.89 20.30
CA ASP A 97 -5.02 19.77 19.84
C ASP A 97 -5.22 18.53 18.96
N LEU A 98 -4.25 18.27 18.07
CA LEU A 98 -4.26 17.08 17.21
C LEU A 98 -4.24 15.79 18.04
N LEU A 99 -3.34 15.69 19.00
CA LEU A 99 -3.25 14.54 19.89
C LEU A 99 -4.52 14.33 20.70
N GLN A 100 -5.09 15.41 21.24
CA GLN A 100 -6.32 15.35 22.00
C GLN A 100 -7.52 14.93 21.14
N GLN A 101 -7.60 15.41 19.90
CA GLN A 101 -8.64 14.98 18.97
C GLN A 101 -8.54 13.48 18.65
N ILE A 102 -7.32 12.97 18.44
CA ILE A 102 -7.10 11.54 18.16
C ILE A 102 -7.44 10.71 19.38
N GLN A 103 -6.98 11.09 20.57
CA GLN A 103 -7.25 10.36 21.84
C GLN A 103 -8.76 10.31 22.15
N ASN A 104 -9.48 11.38 21.85
CA ASN A 104 -10.92 11.44 22.07
C ASN A 104 -11.76 10.83 20.93
N GLY A 105 -11.12 10.25 19.89
CA GLY A 105 -11.81 9.69 18.72
C GLY A 105 -12.55 10.72 17.88
N LYS A 106 -12.23 12.01 18.03
CA LYS A 106 -12.88 13.13 17.34
C LYS A 106 -12.12 13.58 16.09
N TYR A 107 -10.94 13.05 15.85
CA TYR A 107 -10.15 13.39 14.67
C TYR A 107 -10.86 12.95 13.40
N LYS A 108 -11.04 13.88 12.47
CA LYS A 108 -11.60 13.61 11.15
C LYS A 108 -10.57 14.01 10.08
N PRO A 109 -10.13 13.06 9.22
CA PRO A 109 -9.26 13.38 8.11
C PRO A 109 -9.87 14.40 7.17
N GLN A 110 -9.04 15.24 6.58
CA GLN A 110 -9.47 16.23 5.59
C GLN A 110 -9.82 15.53 4.26
N PRO A 111 -10.67 16.16 3.42
CA PRO A 111 -10.94 15.67 2.09
C PRO A 111 -9.65 15.52 1.27
N VAL A 112 -9.59 14.50 0.43
CA VAL A 112 -8.46 14.29 -0.46
C VAL A 112 -8.53 15.24 -1.66
N ARG A 113 -7.37 15.73 -2.12
CA ARG A 113 -7.28 16.52 -3.33
C ARG A 113 -7.38 15.61 -4.55
N ARG A 114 -8.38 15.83 -5.42
CA ARG A 114 -8.50 15.06 -6.66
C ARG A 114 -7.49 15.53 -7.70
N VAL A 115 -6.66 14.60 -8.19
CA VAL A 115 -5.70 14.82 -9.28
C VAL A 115 -5.92 13.74 -10.34
N GLU A 116 -5.94 14.14 -11.61
CA GLU A 116 -6.07 13.20 -12.73
C GLU A 116 -4.71 13.06 -13.43
N ILE A 117 -4.21 11.83 -13.53
CA ILE A 117 -2.96 11.50 -14.21
C ILE A 117 -3.30 10.73 -15.48
N PRO A 118 -2.80 11.15 -16.67
CA PRO A 118 -3.02 10.40 -17.88
C PRO A 118 -2.42 9.00 -17.79
N LYS A 119 -3.12 8.02 -18.33
CA LYS A 119 -2.62 6.66 -18.54
C LYS A 119 -1.90 6.57 -19.89
N GLU A 120 -1.18 5.46 -20.10
CA GLU A 120 -0.55 5.16 -21.40
C GLU A 120 -1.57 5.08 -22.54
N GLU A 121 -2.78 4.61 -22.26
CA GLU A 121 -3.88 4.58 -23.21
C GLU A 121 -4.47 5.98 -23.39
N LYS A 122 -4.49 6.46 -24.66
CA LYS A 122 -5.02 7.79 -25.03
C LYS A 122 -6.46 7.97 -24.52
N GLY A 123 -6.70 9.09 -23.85
CA GLY A 123 -8.04 9.47 -23.34
C GLY A 123 -8.43 8.84 -21.99
N LYS A 124 -7.63 7.97 -21.41
CA LYS A 124 -7.88 7.41 -20.06
C LYS A 124 -7.06 8.12 -19.00
N PHE A 125 -7.69 8.40 -17.86
CA PHE A 125 -7.08 9.05 -16.71
C PHE A 125 -7.16 8.16 -15.47
N ARG A 126 -6.13 8.21 -14.64
CA ARG A 126 -6.14 7.64 -13.29
C ARG A 126 -6.45 8.75 -12.29
N LYS A 127 -7.48 8.57 -11.50
CA LYS A 127 -7.84 9.50 -10.42
C LYS A 127 -7.01 9.17 -9.18
N LEU A 128 -6.25 10.13 -8.69
CA LEU A 128 -5.52 10.04 -7.43
C LEU A 128 -6.14 10.99 -6.42
N GLY A 129 -6.09 10.60 -5.15
CA GLY A 129 -6.54 11.40 -4.02
C GLY A 129 -5.44 11.60 -3.01
N PRO A 130 -4.43 12.48 -3.23
CA PRO A 130 -3.42 12.77 -2.23
C PRO A 130 -4.07 13.42 -1.00
N PRO A 131 -3.91 12.82 0.19
CA PRO A 131 -4.37 13.41 1.45
C PRO A 131 -3.46 14.56 1.87
N THR A 132 -3.87 15.30 2.90
CA THR A 132 -3.04 16.37 3.51
C THR A 132 -1.77 15.78 4.13
N VAL A 133 -0.78 16.60 4.37
CA VAL A 133 0.50 16.15 4.95
C VAL A 133 0.31 15.62 6.36
N VAL A 134 -0.58 16.22 7.14
CA VAL A 134 -0.99 15.75 8.48
C VAL A 134 -1.65 14.39 8.39
N ASP A 135 -2.62 14.23 7.47
CA ASP A 135 -3.33 12.97 7.25
C ASP A 135 -2.41 11.84 6.71
N ARG A 136 -1.25 12.17 6.15
CA ARG A 136 -0.22 11.17 5.80
C ARG A 136 0.63 10.75 6.99
N MET A 137 0.88 11.68 7.91
CA MET A 137 1.71 11.40 9.09
C MET A 137 1.02 10.44 10.06
N ILE A 138 -0.29 10.57 10.26
CA ILE A 138 -1.03 9.71 11.20
C ILE A 138 -1.03 8.24 10.76
N PRO A 139 -1.45 7.86 9.54
CA PRO A 139 -1.35 6.48 9.07
C PRO A 139 0.09 5.96 9.07
N GLN A 140 1.09 6.80 8.79
CA GLN A 140 2.49 6.42 8.88
C GLN A 140 2.88 6.06 10.32
N ALA A 141 2.43 6.80 11.32
CA ALA A 141 2.66 6.50 12.73
C ALA A 141 1.97 5.19 13.14
N ILE A 142 0.75 4.93 12.66
CA ILE A 142 0.02 3.69 12.87
C ILE A 142 0.77 2.51 12.24
N THR A 143 1.19 2.64 10.99
CA THR A 143 1.91 1.58 10.25
C THR A 143 3.21 1.19 10.95
N GLN A 144 3.95 2.13 11.49
CA GLN A 144 5.21 1.85 12.20
C GLN A 144 5.03 0.96 13.44
N VAL A 145 3.90 1.07 14.10
CA VAL A 145 3.56 0.25 15.27
C VAL A 145 2.95 -1.08 14.85
N LEU A 146 2.09 -1.09 13.84
CA LEU A 146 1.37 -2.30 13.43
C LEU A 146 2.22 -3.26 12.59
N VAL A 147 3.10 -2.74 11.73
CA VAL A 147 3.94 -3.60 10.86
C VAL A 147 4.76 -4.62 11.67
N PRO A 148 5.50 -4.26 12.73
CA PRO A 148 6.23 -5.25 13.52
C PRO A 148 5.35 -6.32 14.17
N ILE A 149 4.09 -6.00 14.46
CA ILE A 149 3.13 -6.92 15.09
C ILE A 149 2.59 -7.92 14.06
N TYR A 150 2.23 -7.44 12.86
CA TYR A 150 1.58 -8.28 11.84
C TYR A 150 2.54 -8.95 10.86
N GLU A 151 3.72 -8.36 10.62
CA GLU A 151 4.69 -8.88 9.64
C GLU A 151 5.06 -10.37 9.87
N PRO A 152 5.28 -10.83 11.12
CA PRO A 152 5.58 -12.23 11.39
C PRO A 152 4.42 -13.19 11.10
N GLN A 153 3.20 -12.68 10.98
CA GLN A 153 1.99 -13.50 10.80
C GLN A 153 1.68 -13.78 9.33
N PHE A 154 2.27 -13.02 8.42
CA PHE A 154 2.02 -13.20 6.99
C PHE A 154 2.69 -14.46 6.46
N SER A 155 1.98 -15.19 5.60
CA SER A 155 2.53 -16.32 4.85
C SER A 155 3.74 -15.89 4.01
N ASP A 156 4.67 -16.84 3.79
CA ASP A 156 5.85 -16.62 2.95
C ASP A 156 5.50 -16.35 1.48
N SER A 157 4.35 -16.79 1.02
CA SER A 157 3.81 -16.50 -0.32
C SER A 157 3.14 -15.13 -0.45
N SER A 158 3.01 -14.36 0.64
CA SER A 158 2.48 -12.99 0.61
C SER A 158 3.59 -11.99 0.32
N PHE A 159 3.52 -11.27 -0.79
CA PHE A 159 4.56 -10.32 -1.24
C PHE A 159 4.08 -8.86 -1.26
N GLY A 160 2.79 -8.62 -1.56
CA GLY A 160 2.27 -7.29 -1.77
C GLY A 160 2.40 -6.36 -0.55
N PHE A 161 3.00 -5.18 -0.76
CA PHE A 161 3.14 -4.12 0.24
C PHE A 161 3.92 -4.48 1.52
N ARG A 162 4.64 -5.59 1.53
CA ARG A 162 5.48 -6.00 2.67
C ARG A 162 6.88 -5.41 2.59
N PRO A 163 7.49 -5.07 3.76
CA PRO A 163 8.87 -4.56 3.80
C PRO A 163 9.85 -5.60 3.22
N LYS A 164 10.75 -5.14 2.35
CA LYS A 164 11.82 -5.97 1.74
C LYS A 164 11.34 -7.17 0.90
N ARG A 165 10.06 -7.24 0.56
CA ARG A 165 9.51 -8.23 -0.37
C ARG A 165 9.00 -7.50 -1.60
N GLY A 166 9.58 -7.78 -2.75
CA GLY A 166 9.13 -7.33 -4.07
C GLY A 166 8.43 -8.45 -4.82
N ALA A 167 7.55 -8.08 -5.75
CA ALA A 167 6.99 -9.02 -6.72
C ALA A 167 7.99 -9.25 -7.85
#